data_22d99e6ed0225d32aa42523c15864c1f
#
_entry.id   22d99e6ed0225d32aa42523c15864c1f
#
_cell.length_a   1.000
_cell.length_b   1.000
_cell.length_c   1.000
_cell.angle_alpha   90.00
_cell.angle_beta   90.00
_cell.angle_gamma   90.00
#
_symmetry.space_group_name_H-M   'P 1'
#
loop_
_entity.id
_entity.type
_entity.pdbx_description
1 polymer ?
#
loop_
_entity_poly.entity_id
_entity_poly.type
_entity_poly.pdbx_seq_one_letter_code
_entity_poly.pdbx_strand_id
1 'polypeptide(L)'
;MRQDGLMTTARAVHRTGRPGRPGYDLDSLLAVAVKVFNDKGYDGTSMEVLAKRLGITKSAIYHHVSSKSELLEMALARALNGLFAATTEEQANTGRHIDRLEYVVRRSVEILVAELPYVTLLLRVRGNTPVEKRALARRREFDAFVSNLVQAAADEGDLQADIDPGLVSRLIWGMINSIVEWYRPRNDGSVDELADTVVTLVFTGLRRAGSGTS
;
A
#
# COMPACT_ATOMS: atom_id res chain seq x y z
N MET A 1 67.53 27.49 -47.41
CA MET A 1 66.50 28.48 -47.01
C MET A 1 65.22 27.73 -46.75
N ARG A 2 64.88 27.54 -45.53
CA ARG A 2 63.64 26.82 -45.09
C ARG A 2 62.89 27.75 -44.20
N GLN A 3 61.62 27.90 -44.50
CA GLN A 3 60.66 28.61 -43.66
C GLN A 3 59.78 27.56 -42.97
N ASP A 4 59.87 27.53 -41.66
CA ASP A 4 59.02 26.70 -40.81
C ASP A 4 57.73 27.46 -40.47
N GLY A 5 56.59 26.86 -40.86
CA GLY A 5 55.27 27.39 -40.52
C GLY A 5 54.79 26.77 -39.21
N LEU A 6 54.61 27.62 -38.21
CA LEU A 6 53.97 27.24 -36.93
C LEU A 6 52.43 27.10 -37.13
N MET A 7 51.97 25.87 -37.02
CA MET A 7 50.53 25.59 -36.87
C MET A 7 50.10 25.72 -35.37
N THR A 8 49.32 26.74 -35.09
CA THR A 8 48.67 26.93 -33.79
C THR A 8 47.42 26.04 -33.72
N THR A 9 47.49 24.97 -32.96
CA THR A 9 46.31 24.14 -32.65
C THR A 9 45.47 24.78 -31.57
N ALA A 10 44.29 25.27 -31.97
CA ALA A 10 43.26 25.73 -31.03
C ALA A 10 42.67 24.55 -30.25
N ARG A 11 42.93 24.53 -28.96
CA ARG A 11 42.40 23.54 -28.00
C ARG A 11 40.94 23.85 -27.71
N ALA A 12 40.03 23.05 -28.25
CA ALA A 12 38.60 23.12 -27.94
C ALA A 12 38.37 22.80 -26.46
N VAL A 13 37.88 23.76 -25.71
CA VAL A 13 37.47 23.59 -24.33
C VAL A 13 36.13 22.85 -24.34
N HIS A 14 36.18 21.56 -24.02
CA HIS A 14 34.99 20.77 -23.76
C HIS A 14 34.34 21.31 -22.47
N ARG A 15 33.24 22.05 -22.61
CA ARG A 15 32.34 22.39 -21.49
C ARG A 15 31.63 21.11 -21.08
N THR A 16 32.13 20.43 -20.05
CA THR A 16 31.39 19.38 -19.37
C THR A 16 30.17 19.99 -18.72
N GLY A 17 29.02 19.79 -19.35
CA GLY A 17 27.72 20.12 -18.75
C GLY A 17 27.62 19.41 -17.40
N ARG A 18 27.31 20.15 -16.33
CA ARG A 18 26.93 19.57 -15.04
C ARG A 18 25.86 18.51 -15.29
N PRO A 19 25.99 17.29 -14.70
CA PRO A 19 24.90 16.32 -14.72
C PRO A 19 23.67 16.98 -14.16
N GLY A 20 22.59 17.03 -14.93
CA GLY A 20 21.28 17.49 -14.46
C GLY A 20 20.91 16.67 -13.23
N ARG A 21 20.36 17.34 -12.20
CA ARG A 21 19.79 16.72 -11.01
C ARG A 21 18.92 15.55 -11.50
N PRO A 22 19.04 14.31 -10.93
CA PRO A 22 18.18 13.22 -11.34
C PRO A 22 16.73 13.70 -11.32
N GLY A 23 16.03 13.61 -12.45
CA GLY A 23 14.62 13.98 -12.52
C GLY A 23 13.85 13.14 -11.51
N TYR A 24 12.94 13.75 -10.76
CA TYR A 24 12.00 12.99 -9.94
C TYR A 24 11.22 12.05 -10.85
N ASP A 25 11.26 10.76 -10.56
CA ASP A 25 10.37 9.80 -11.17
C ASP A 25 8.98 9.86 -10.52
N LEU A 26 8.00 9.25 -11.15
CA LEU A 26 6.61 9.26 -10.69
C LEU A 26 6.46 8.59 -9.32
N ASP A 27 7.23 7.52 -9.04
CA ASP A 27 7.18 6.81 -7.76
C ASP A 27 7.69 7.67 -6.61
N SER A 28 8.80 8.37 -6.80
CA SER A 28 9.34 9.32 -5.82
C SER A 28 8.38 10.49 -5.57
N LEU A 29 7.76 11.02 -6.64
CA LEU A 29 6.73 12.05 -6.54
C LEU A 29 5.54 11.55 -5.71
N LEU A 30 5.04 10.36 -6.02
CA LEU A 30 3.90 9.76 -5.35
C LEU A 30 4.20 9.49 -3.86
N ALA A 31 5.37 8.96 -3.54
CA ALA A 31 5.79 8.71 -2.15
C ALA A 31 5.82 10.00 -1.31
N VAL A 32 6.35 11.10 -1.87
CA VAL A 32 6.34 12.39 -1.19
C VAL A 32 4.92 12.95 -1.06
N ALA A 33 4.09 12.83 -2.11
CA ALA A 33 2.71 13.28 -2.06
C ALA A 33 1.92 12.55 -0.97
N VAL A 34 2.04 11.23 -0.87
CA VAL A 34 1.39 10.41 0.16
C VAL A 34 1.82 10.84 1.56
N LYS A 35 3.12 11.08 1.77
CA LYS A 35 3.61 11.59 3.05
C LYS A 35 2.97 12.92 3.41
N VAL A 36 2.91 13.87 2.47
CA VAL A 36 2.29 15.18 2.71
C VAL A 36 0.79 15.06 2.95
N PHE A 37 0.08 14.18 2.23
CA PHE A 37 -1.34 13.92 2.45
C PHE A 37 -1.60 13.32 3.84
N ASN A 38 -0.73 12.41 4.31
CA ASN A 38 -0.83 11.86 5.66
C ASN A 38 -0.54 12.90 6.75
N ASP A 39 0.42 13.81 6.53
CA ASP A 39 0.86 14.80 7.51
C ASP A 39 -0.13 15.97 7.61
N LYS A 40 -0.66 16.46 6.48
CA LYS A 40 -1.44 17.71 6.38
C LYS A 40 -2.89 17.52 5.97
N GLY A 41 -3.27 16.31 5.62
CA GLY A 41 -4.53 16.01 4.95
C GLY A 41 -4.51 16.33 3.45
N TYR A 42 -5.38 15.64 2.71
CA TYR A 42 -5.52 15.87 1.27
C TYR A 42 -6.00 17.28 0.96
N ASP A 43 -7.03 17.77 1.65
CA ASP A 43 -7.63 19.09 1.40
C ASP A 43 -6.64 20.22 1.75
N GLY A 44 -5.87 20.05 2.82
CA GLY A 44 -4.83 21.00 3.26
C GLY A 44 -3.57 21.04 2.39
N THR A 45 -3.49 20.20 1.35
CA THR A 45 -2.32 20.10 0.46
C THR A 45 -2.63 20.71 -0.91
N SER A 46 -1.77 21.63 -1.37
CA SER A 46 -1.79 22.15 -2.73
C SER A 46 -0.60 21.65 -3.55
N MET A 47 -0.66 21.82 -4.89
CA MET A 47 0.46 21.48 -5.78
C MET A 47 1.71 22.33 -5.49
N GLU A 48 1.54 23.54 -4.97
CA GLU A 48 2.63 24.42 -4.51
C GLU A 48 3.34 23.82 -3.28
N VAL A 49 2.58 23.28 -2.32
CA VAL A 49 3.12 22.61 -1.13
C VAL A 49 3.93 21.39 -1.54
N LEU A 50 3.43 20.60 -2.49
CA LEU A 50 4.15 19.43 -3.03
C LEU A 50 5.43 19.86 -3.75
N ALA A 51 5.37 20.86 -4.63
CA ALA A 51 6.51 21.40 -5.37
C ALA A 51 7.61 21.88 -4.41
N LYS A 52 7.23 22.64 -3.36
CA LYS A 52 8.16 23.10 -2.33
C LYS A 52 8.80 21.91 -1.57
N ARG A 53 8.02 20.91 -1.23
CA ARG A 53 8.50 19.71 -0.51
C ARG A 53 9.48 18.88 -1.33
N LEU A 54 9.25 18.80 -2.63
CA LEU A 54 10.09 18.10 -3.60
C LEU A 54 11.32 18.92 -4.03
N GLY A 55 11.32 20.23 -3.82
CA GLY A 55 12.38 21.13 -4.32
C GLY A 55 12.38 21.27 -5.85
N ILE A 56 11.22 21.12 -6.50
CA ILE A 56 11.01 21.26 -7.96
C ILE A 56 9.95 22.31 -8.25
N THR A 57 9.78 22.64 -9.55
CA THR A 57 8.72 23.55 -9.97
C THR A 57 7.36 22.85 -10.04
N LYS A 58 6.29 23.61 -9.89
CA LYS A 58 4.92 23.11 -10.10
C LYS A 58 4.74 22.53 -11.51
N SER A 59 5.35 23.17 -12.52
CA SER A 59 5.34 22.68 -13.91
C SER A 59 5.98 21.28 -14.02
N ALA A 60 7.07 21.03 -13.29
CA ALA A 60 7.71 19.71 -13.28
C ALA A 60 6.80 18.62 -12.73
N ILE A 61 5.95 18.92 -11.74
CA ILE A 61 4.95 17.96 -11.26
C ILE A 61 3.91 17.67 -12.34
N TYR A 62 3.44 18.70 -13.05
CA TYR A 62 2.44 18.55 -14.11
C TYR A 62 2.94 17.81 -15.36
N HIS A 63 4.25 17.58 -15.50
CA HIS A 63 4.78 16.65 -16.50
C HIS A 63 4.50 15.18 -16.17
N HIS A 64 4.26 14.86 -14.90
CA HIS A 64 4.01 13.49 -14.44
C HIS A 64 2.52 13.22 -14.21
N VAL A 65 1.76 14.20 -13.74
CA VAL A 65 0.35 14.03 -13.36
C VAL A 65 -0.44 15.29 -13.73
N SER A 66 -1.70 15.12 -14.09
CA SER A 66 -2.58 16.22 -14.49
C SER A 66 -3.17 17.00 -13.31
N SER A 67 -3.23 16.40 -12.12
CA SER A 67 -3.89 17.00 -10.96
C SER A 67 -3.47 16.36 -9.62
N LYS A 68 -3.78 17.07 -8.52
CA LYS A 68 -3.69 16.53 -7.16
C LYS A 68 -4.60 15.30 -6.97
N SER A 69 -5.75 15.31 -7.66
CA SER A 69 -6.72 14.21 -7.60
C SER A 69 -6.16 12.92 -8.22
N GLU A 70 -5.39 13.03 -9.30
CA GLU A 70 -4.71 11.89 -9.92
C GLU A 70 -3.65 11.29 -8.98
N LEU A 71 -2.87 12.11 -8.26
CA LEU A 71 -1.95 11.62 -7.23
C LEU A 71 -2.68 10.86 -6.13
N LEU A 72 -3.83 11.37 -5.68
CA LEU A 72 -4.65 10.66 -4.69
C LEU A 72 -5.14 9.32 -5.25
N GLU A 73 -5.66 9.31 -6.48
CA GLU A 73 -6.16 8.10 -7.13
C GLU A 73 -5.08 7.03 -7.25
N MET A 74 -3.88 7.42 -7.71
CA MET A 74 -2.73 6.51 -7.80
C MET A 74 -2.33 5.96 -6.43
N ALA A 75 -2.30 6.80 -5.41
CA ALA A 75 -1.94 6.38 -4.06
C ALA A 75 -2.95 5.38 -3.48
N LEU A 76 -4.25 5.65 -3.61
CA LEU A 76 -5.30 4.75 -3.13
C LEU A 76 -5.37 3.46 -3.94
N ALA A 77 -5.15 3.54 -5.27
CA ALA A 77 -5.08 2.38 -6.13
C ALA A 77 -3.92 1.45 -5.73
N ARG A 78 -2.74 1.99 -5.41
CA ARG A 78 -1.58 1.21 -4.97
C ARG A 78 -1.88 0.39 -3.72
N ALA A 79 -2.47 1.00 -2.69
CA ALA A 79 -2.88 0.31 -1.47
C ALA A 79 -3.87 -0.84 -1.74
N LEU A 80 -4.87 -0.60 -2.59
CA LEU A 80 -5.91 -1.58 -2.90
C LEU A 80 -5.42 -2.68 -3.84
N ASN A 81 -4.59 -2.35 -4.83
CA ASN A 81 -4.11 -3.33 -5.81
C ASN A 81 -3.31 -4.46 -5.16
N GLY A 82 -2.51 -4.16 -4.13
CA GLY A 82 -1.82 -5.20 -3.34
C GLY A 82 -2.81 -6.20 -2.73
N LEU A 83 -3.85 -5.69 -2.05
CA LEU A 83 -4.88 -6.54 -1.43
C LEU A 83 -5.64 -7.37 -2.47
N PHE A 84 -6.02 -6.77 -3.60
CA PHE A 84 -6.71 -7.52 -4.66
C PHE A 84 -5.80 -8.53 -5.36
N ALA A 85 -4.50 -8.25 -5.50
CA ALA A 85 -3.56 -9.24 -6.02
C ALA A 85 -3.51 -10.49 -5.13
N ALA A 86 -3.51 -10.33 -3.82
CA ALA A 86 -3.54 -11.45 -2.88
C ALA A 86 -4.77 -12.36 -3.06
N THR A 87 -5.94 -11.80 -3.46
CA THR A 87 -7.14 -12.61 -3.71
C THR A 87 -7.05 -13.49 -4.95
N THR A 88 -6.12 -13.22 -5.86
CA THR A 88 -5.91 -13.99 -7.09
C THR A 88 -4.79 -15.02 -6.98
N GLU A 89 -4.04 -15.03 -5.89
CA GLU A 89 -2.98 -15.99 -5.62
C GLU A 89 -3.58 -17.40 -5.42
N GLU A 90 -2.84 -18.45 -5.79
CA GLU A 90 -3.32 -19.83 -5.76
C GLU A 90 -3.83 -20.24 -4.38
N GLN A 91 -3.10 -19.89 -3.33
CA GLN A 91 -3.42 -20.23 -1.95
C GLN A 91 -4.71 -19.54 -1.44
N ALA A 92 -5.10 -18.42 -2.05
CA ALA A 92 -6.37 -17.76 -1.74
C ALA A 92 -7.57 -18.45 -2.42
N ASN A 93 -7.33 -19.39 -3.37
CA ASN A 93 -8.34 -19.98 -4.24
C ASN A 93 -8.42 -21.51 -4.17
N THR A 94 -7.46 -22.17 -3.48
CA THR A 94 -7.39 -23.64 -3.38
C THR A 94 -7.40 -24.09 -1.92
N GLY A 95 -7.93 -25.26 -1.67
CA GLY A 95 -8.01 -25.84 -0.33
C GLY A 95 -9.28 -25.43 0.43
N ARG A 96 -9.29 -25.71 1.76
CA ARG A 96 -10.41 -25.40 2.66
C ARG A 96 -10.55 -23.91 2.84
N HIS A 97 -11.76 -23.43 3.05
CA HIS A 97 -12.01 -21.99 3.18
C HIS A 97 -11.30 -21.36 4.40
N ILE A 98 -11.12 -22.11 5.48
CA ILE A 98 -10.36 -21.65 6.65
C ILE A 98 -8.87 -21.41 6.32
N ASP A 99 -8.25 -22.28 5.53
CA ASP A 99 -6.84 -22.16 5.15
C ASP A 99 -6.66 -20.98 4.15
N ARG A 100 -7.61 -20.80 3.24
CA ARG A 100 -7.67 -19.65 2.32
C ARG A 100 -7.83 -18.34 3.09
N LEU A 101 -8.71 -18.33 4.11
CA LEU A 101 -8.91 -17.16 4.96
C LEU A 101 -7.62 -16.82 5.75
N GLU A 102 -6.97 -17.82 6.32
CA GLU A 102 -5.69 -17.66 7.02
C GLU A 102 -4.63 -17.05 6.10
N TYR A 103 -4.53 -17.58 4.88
CA TYR A 103 -3.63 -17.03 3.86
C TYR A 103 -3.92 -15.55 3.55
N VAL A 104 -5.18 -15.20 3.29
CA VAL A 104 -5.57 -13.81 2.97
C VAL A 104 -5.31 -12.86 4.14
N VAL A 105 -5.54 -13.30 5.38
CA VAL A 105 -5.22 -12.53 6.59
C VAL A 105 -3.72 -12.26 6.68
N ARG A 106 -2.89 -13.29 6.53
CA ARG A 106 -1.42 -13.16 6.50
C ARG A 106 -0.96 -12.18 5.44
N ARG A 107 -1.38 -12.39 4.19
CA ARG A 107 -1.01 -11.53 3.07
C ARG A 107 -1.44 -10.08 3.28
N SER A 108 -2.59 -9.87 3.90
CA SER A 108 -3.07 -8.51 4.21
C SER A 108 -2.18 -7.79 5.21
N VAL A 109 -1.63 -8.48 6.21
CA VAL A 109 -0.65 -7.90 7.15
C VAL A 109 0.65 -7.54 6.42
N GLU A 110 1.18 -8.46 5.62
CA GLU A 110 2.42 -8.26 4.84
C GLU A 110 2.28 -7.06 3.89
N ILE A 111 1.18 -6.98 3.14
CA ILE A 111 0.88 -5.88 2.22
C ILE A 111 0.70 -4.55 2.97
N LEU A 112 0.00 -4.57 4.11
CA LEU A 112 -0.18 -3.38 4.93
C LEU A 112 1.17 -2.81 5.36
N VAL A 113 2.09 -3.65 5.81
CA VAL A 113 3.42 -3.20 6.24
C VAL A 113 4.26 -2.73 5.06
N ALA A 114 4.26 -3.47 3.94
CA ALA A 114 5.00 -3.10 2.73
C ALA A 114 4.54 -1.76 2.15
N GLU A 115 3.23 -1.48 2.21
CA GLU A 115 2.61 -0.28 1.65
C GLU A 115 2.07 0.66 2.75
N LEU A 116 2.66 0.64 3.94
CA LEU A 116 2.17 1.31 5.15
C LEU A 116 1.72 2.77 4.94
N PRO A 117 2.48 3.66 4.26
CA PRO A 117 2.03 5.04 4.04
C PRO A 117 0.77 5.14 3.17
N TYR A 118 0.64 4.26 2.18
CA TYR A 118 -0.48 4.23 1.24
C TYR A 118 -1.73 3.66 1.90
N VAL A 119 -1.58 2.60 2.69
CA VAL A 119 -2.67 2.02 3.48
C VAL A 119 -3.14 3.00 4.56
N THR A 120 -2.22 3.70 5.22
CA THR A 120 -2.55 4.77 6.17
C THR A 120 -3.43 5.84 5.51
N LEU A 121 -3.08 6.27 4.30
CA LEU A 121 -3.89 7.24 3.55
C LEU A 121 -5.27 6.66 3.22
N LEU A 122 -5.35 5.41 2.73
CA LEU A 122 -6.60 4.73 2.41
C LEU A 122 -7.54 4.62 3.62
N LEU A 123 -7.00 4.36 4.81
CA LEU A 123 -7.81 4.26 6.05
C LEU A 123 -8.33 5.62 6.55
N ARG A 124 -7.74 6.73 6.11
CA ARG A 124 -8.12 8.09 6.50
C ARG A 124 -9.12 8.77 5.57
N VAL A 125 -9.36 8.24 4.36
CA VAL A 125 -10.33 8.84 3.43
C VAL A 125 -11.76 8.71 3.97
N ARG A 126 -12.58 9.73 3.70
CA ARG A 126 -13.94 9.85 4.21
C ARG A 126 -15.01 9.79 3.12
N GLY A 127 -14.63 9.75 1.85
CA GLY A 127 -15.55 9.79 0.71
C GLY A 127 -15.94 11.21 0.29
N ASN A 128 -15.14 12.20 0.62
CA ASN A 128 -15.40 13.61 0.28
C ASN A 128 -15.27 13.87 -1.23
N THR A 129 -14.42 13.10 -1.92
CA THR A 129 -14.18 13.25 -3.36
C THR A 129 -14.67 12.02 -4.16
N PRO A 130 -14.91 12.16 -5.47
CA PRO A 130 -15.23 11.00 -6.31
C PRO A 130 -14.15 9.91 -6.28
N VAL A 131 -12.86 10.29 -6.19
CA VAL A 131 -11.74 9.35 -6.05
C VAL A 131 -11.85 8.53 -4.76
N GLU A 132 -12.08 9.21 -3.64
CA GLU A 132 -12.26 8.53 -2.35
C GLU A 132 -13.48 7.60 -2.35
N LYS A 133 -14.60 8.04 -2.95
CA LYS A 133 -15.81 7.20 -3.06
C LYS A 133 -15.54 5.91 -3.83
N ARG A 134 -14.78 6.00 -4.94
CA ARG A 134 -14.37 4.79 -5.70
C ARG A 134 -13.48 3.88 -4.87
N ALA A 135 -12.49 4.44 -4.17
CA ALA A 135 -11.60 3.64 -3.31
C ALA A 135 -12.37 2.95 -2.18
N LEU A 136 -13.31 3.65 -1.52
CA LEU A 136 -14.17 3.05 -0.49
C LEU A 136 -15.12 1.99 -1.06
N ALA A 137 -15.58 2.12 -2.31
CA ALA A 137 -16.37 1.07 -2.96
C ALA A 137 -15.52 -0.19 -3.16
N ARG A 138 -14.31 -0.06 -3.73
CA ARG A 138 -13.39 -1.19 -3.89
C ARG A 138 -13.02 -1.84 -2.55
N ARG A 139 -12.83 -1.04 -1.50
CA ARG A 139 -12.57 -1.59 -0.16
C ARG A 139 -13.73 -2.47 0.31
N ARG A 140 -14.99 -2.04 0.11
CA ARG A 140 -16.15 -2.87 0.43
C ARG A 140 -16.23 -4.18 -0.37
N GLU A 141 -15.77 -4.18 -1.62
CA GLU A 141 -15.66 -5.41 -2.43
C GLU A 141 -14.68 -6.40 -1.80
N PHE A 142 -13.53 -5.91 -1.32
CA PHE A 142 -12.57 -6.74 -0.61
C PHE A 142 -13.13 -7.25 0.74
N ASP A 143 -13.80 -6.40 1.51
CA ASP A 143 -14.46 -6.78 2.76
C ASP A 143 -15.53 -7.87 2.51
N ALA A 144 -16.29 -7.78 1.42
CA ALA A 144 -17.26 -8.79 1.02
C ALA A 144 -16.60 -10.12 0.64
N PHE A 145 -15.48 -10.08 -0.09
CA PHE A 145 -14.71 -11.29 -0.41
C PHE A 145 -14.29 -12.04 0.85
N VAL A 146 -13.75 -11.34 1.84
CA VAL A 146 -13.34 -11.95 3.10
C VAL A 146 -14.55 -12.45 3.92
N SER A 147 -15.64 -11.69 3.97
CA SER A 147 -16.86 -12.14 4.65
C SER A 147 -17.40 -13.44 4.04
N ASN A 148 -17.31 -13.60 2.73
CA ASN A 148 -17.69 -14.84 2.06
C ASN A 148 -16.76 -16.01 2.42
N LEU A 149 -15.46 -15.78 2.57
CA LEU A 149 -14.53 -16.82 3.05
C LEU A 149 -14.86 -17.25 4.48
N VAL A 150 -15.17 -16.28 5.37
CA VAL A 150 -15.57 -16.59 6.75
C VAL A 150 -16.86 -17.40 6.76
N GLN A 151 -17.87 -17.01 5.97
CA GLN A 151 -19.13 -17.76 5.88
C GLN A 151 -18.90 -19.19 5.37
N ALA A 152 -18.12 -19.35 4.29
CA ALA A 152 -17.84 -20.67 3.72
C ALA A 152 -17.06 -21.56 4.69
N ALA A 153 -16.11 -21.02 5.48
CA ALA A 153 -15.42 -21.75 6.54
C ALA A 153 -16.36 -22.15 7.67
N ALA A 154 -17.34 -21.32 8.00
CA ALA A 154 -18.39 -21.67 8.96
C ALA A 154 -19.28 -22.80 8.44
N ASP A 155 -19.68 -22.76 7.18
CA ASP A 155 -20.49 -23.80 6.53
C ASP A 155 -19.75 -25.15 6.44
N GLU A 156 -18.42 -25.13 6.32
CA GLU A 156 -17.54 -26.31 6.39
C GLU A 156 -17.36 -26.85 7.83
N GLY A 157 -17.84 -26.13 8.83
CA GLY A 157 -17.75 -26.52 10.25
C GLY A 157 -16.38 -26.25 10.88
N ASP A 158 -15.55 -25.42 10.27
CA ASP A 158 -14.21 -25.06 10.77
C ASP A 158 -14.24 -24.00 11.86
N LEU A 159 -15.28 -23.18 11.90
CA LEU A 159 -15.47 -22.13 12.89
C LEU A 159 -16.33 -22.61 14.05
N GLN A 160 -16.22 -21.93 15.19
CA GLN A 160 -17.11 -22.15 16.33
C GLN A 160 -18.56 -21.90 15.91
N ALA A 161 -19.47 -22.70 16.43
CA ALA A 161 -20.91 -22.49 16.25
C ALA A 161 -21.31 -21.11 16.82
N ASP A 162 -22.32 -20.51 16.22
CA ASP A 162 -22.92 -19.25 16.67
C ASP A 162 -22.05 -17.97 16.46
N ILE A 163 -21.00 -18.07 15.65
CA ILE A 163 -20.22 -16.89 15.25
C ILE A 163 -20.87 -16.22 14.04
N ASP A 164 -21.17 -14.91 14.16
CA ASP A 164 -21.58 -14.06 13.02
C ASP A 164 -20.38 -13.79 12.08
N PRO A 165 -20.37 -14.33 10.85
CA PRO A 165 -19.26 -14.13 9.91
C PRO A 165 -18.97 -12.67 9.59
N GLY A 166 -20.00 -11.83 9.52
CA GLY A 166 -19.84 -10.40 9.28
C GLY A 166 -19.19 -9.68 10.46
N LEU A 167 -19.49 -10.09 11.69
CA LEU A 167 -18.82 -9.55 12.88
C LEU A 167 -17.37 -9.99 12.94
N VAL A 168 -17.09 -11.26 12.69
CA VAL A 168 -15.72 -11.80 12.63
C VAL A 168 -14.88 -11.04 11.61
N SER A 169 -15.37 -10.87 10.40
CA SER A 169 -14.68 -10.12 9.35
C SER A 169 -14.35 -8.69 9.81
N ARG A 170 -15.31 -7.98 10.43
CA ARG A 170 -15.07 -6.63 10.96
C ARG A 170 -14.03 -6.57 12.06
N LEU A 171 -14.00 -7.57 12.96
CA LEU A 171 -13.02 -7.66 14.05
C LEU A 171 -11.61 -7.96 13.50
N ILE A 172 -11.49 -8.89 12.57
CA ILE A 172 -10.21 -9.19 11.89
C ILE A 172 -9.65 -7.90 11.25
N TRP A 173 -10.48 -7.19 10.47
CA TRP A 173 -10.04 -5.96 9.82
C TRP A 173 -9.79 -4.82 10.80
N GLY A 174 -10.54 -4.73 11.88
CA GLY A 174 -10.28 -3.77 12.95
C GLY A 174 -8.89 -3.97 13.55
N MET A 175 -8.52 -5.21 13.84
CA MET A 175 -7.20 -5.57 14.36
C MET A 175 -6.09 -5.29 13.34
N ILE A 176 -6.21 -5.77 12.11
CA ILE A 176 -5.19 -5.54 11.06
C ILE A 176 -5.03 -4.04 10.80
N ASN A 177 -6.12 -3.31 10.62
CA ASN A 177 -6.06 -1.87 10.32
C ASN A 177 -5.46 -1.05 11.48
N SER A 178 -5.54 -1.51 12.73
CA SER A 178 -4.93 -0.83 13.87
C SER A 178 -3.39 -0.78 13.77
N ILE A 179 -2.78 -1.70 13.02
CA ILE A 179 -1.33 -1.79 12.83
C ILE A 179 -0.75 -0.45 12.31
N VAL A 180 -1.48 0.28 11.46
CA VAL A 180 -0.99 1.58 10.93
C VAL A 180 -0.74 2.63 12.00
N GLU A 181 -1.38 2.51 13.16
CA GLU A 181 -1.28 3.52 14.23
C GLU A 181 -0.02 3.32 15.09
N TRP A 182 0.39 2.08 15.32
CA TRP A 182 1.45 1.76 16.27
C TRP A 182 2.69 1.11 15.64
N TYR A 183 2.56 0.32 14.58
CA TYR A 183 3.70 -0.41 14.02
C TYR A 183 4.76 0.51 13.40
N ARG A 184 6.02 0.23 13.73
CA ARG A 184 7.19 0.93 13.21
C ARG A 184 8.22 -0.09 12.73
N PRO A 185 8.44 -0.22 11.41
CA PRO A 185 9.26 -1.30 10.81
C PRO A 185 10.68 -1.46 11.37
N ARG A 186 11.21 -0.43 12.02
CA ARG A 186 12.56 -0.48 12.62
C ARG A 186 12.59 -0.97 14.06
N ASN A 187 11.47 -0.97 14.76
CA ASN A 187 11.41 -1.17 16.21
C ASN A 187 10.57 -2.38 16.62
N ASP A 188 9.64 -2.83 15.79
CA ASP A 188 8.53 -3.71 16.21
C ASP A 188 8.64 -5.14 15.64
N GLY A 189 9.85 -5.61 15.37
CA GLY A 189 10.10 -6.97 14.88
C GLY A 189 9.94 -7.12 13.36
N SER A 190 10.02 -8.36 12.90
CA SER A 190 9.86 -8.68 11.48
C SER A 190 8.39 -8.70 11.07
N VAL A 191 8.14 -8.52 9.77
CA VAL A 191 6.78 -8.61 9.20
C VAL A 191 6.21 -10.01 9.38
N ASP A 192 7.07 -11.03 9.25
CA ASP A 192 6.67 -12.43 9.39
C ASP A 192 6.21 -12.72 10.83
N GLU A 193 6.95 -12.26 11.85
CA GLU A 193 6.55 -12.39 13.25
C GLU A 193 5.22 -11.69 13.55
N LEU A 194 5.01 -10.52 12.97
CA LEU A 194 3.75 -9.80 13.11
C LEU A 194 2.60 -10.56 12.46
N ALA A 195 2.80 -11.05 11.23
CA ALA A 195 1.80 -11.82 10.51
C ALA A 195 1.47 -13.14 11.23
N ASP A 196 2.48 -13.86 11.72
CA ASP A 196 2.31 -15.07 12.53
C ASP A 196 1.51 -14.81 13.80
N THR A 197 1.80 -13.72 14.49
CA THR A 197 1.08 -13.32 15.71
C THR A 197 -0.39 -13.03 15.41
N VAL A 198 -0.67 -12.25 14.35
CA VAL A 198 -2.05 -11.93 13.95
C VAL A 198 -2.81 -13.21 13.58
N VAL A 199 -2.22 -14.07 12.76
CA VAL A 199 -2.81 -15.35 12.37
C VAL A 199 -3.09 -16.21 13.60
N THR A 200 -2.13 -16.35 14.50
CA THR A 200 -2.30 -17.14 15.74
C THR A 200 -3.45 -16.60 16.57
N LEU A 201 -3.51 -15.29 16.82
CA LEU A 201 -4.57 -14.66 17.61
C LEU A 201 -5.95 -14.87 17.00
N VAL A 202 -6.08 -14.66 15.68
CA VAL A 202 -7.34 -14.82 14.98
C VAL A 202 -7.80 -16.27 14.99
N PHE A 203 -6.96 -17.18 14.52
CA PHE A 203 -7.40 -18.53 14.22
C PHE A 203 -7.40 -19.46 15.43
N THR A 204 -6.60 -19.20 16.46
CA THR A 204 -6.72 -19.93 17.74
C THR A 204 -8.04 -19.58 18.44
N GLY A 205 -8.53 -18.33 18.31
CA GLY A 205 -9.81 -17.91 18.87
C GLY A 205 -11.02 -18.34 18.03
N LEU A 206 -10.87 -18.54 16.71
CA LEU A 206 -11.96 -18.87 15.79
C LEU A 206 -12.18 -20.36 15.58
N ARG A 207 -11.11 -21.14 15.55
CA ARG A 207 -11.20 -22.59 15.30
C ARG A 207 -12.02 -23.27 16.39
N ARG A 208 -12.93 -24.12 15.98
CA ARG A 208 -13.61 -25.04 16.92
C ARG A 208 -12.54 -25.84 17.67
N ALA A 209 -12.64 -25.87 18.99
CA ALA A 209 -11.77 -26.73 19.80
C ALA A 209 -11.83 -28.16 19.21
N GLY A 210 -10.74 -28.56 18.59
CA GLY A 210 -10.68 -29.85 17.92
C GLY A 210 -11.07 -30.94 18.88
N SER A 211 -11.88 -31.88 18.44
CA SER A 211 -11.95 -33.20 19.04
C SER A 211 -10.51 -33.71 19.08
N GLY A 212 -9.86 -33.54 20.23
CA GLY A 212 -8.56 -34.13 20.49
C GLY A 212 -8.66 -35.61 20.16
N THR A 213 -7.86 -36.02 19.22
CA THR A 213 -7.65 -37.42 18.88
C THR A 213 -7.31 -38.16 20.20
N SER A 214 -8.28 -38.91 20.67
CA SER A 214 -8.04 -39.97 21.68
C SER A 214 -7.23 -41.08 21.05
#